data_6931ae043e79ffb408c64f2bf244568c
#
_entry.id   6931ae043e79ffb408c64f2bf244568c
#
_cell.length_a   1.000
_cell.length_b   1.000
_cell.length_c   1.000
_cell.angle_alpha   90.00
_cell.angle_beta   90.00
_cell.angle_gamma   90.00
#
_symmetry.space_group_name_H-M   'P 1'
#
loop_
_entity.id
_entity.type
_entity.pdbx_description
1 polymer ?
#
loop_
_entity_poly.entity_id
_entity_poly.type
_entity_poly.pdbx_seq_one_letter_code
_entity_poly.pdbx_strand_id
1 'polypeptide(L)'
;VVYAVVQFRPYRETEEFANVGVVLCAPKAGFLDYRIETTRFSRVTGFFSELDVKLPRMVAKFVSDELQRVQEMSLCLGQPDATLRLFHEATKAKEGLIYFSQAKPALVDGDLAEYLEKLYQHYVHHSFAKQPSATEKLETAVRQLLEQNDLRKYYKAADLGDPMGLVKAKVPFIHQKDGMNMRAIRPLSFVFGKPTPNKIVDEAEQWANRFKRLFGAGVLTPERVIVPVEFPGGRENQTLTPAVNEAIKVFSDRSVTIVPADDAGQILAFASKV
;
A
#
# COMPACT_ATOMS: atom_id res chain seq x y z
N VAL A 1 18.69 -2.35 -20.87
CA VAL A 1 19.24 -2.17 -19.52
C VAL A 1 19.50 -3.51 -18.87
N VAL A 2 20.33 -3.54 -17.82
CA VAL A 2 20.51 -4.68 -16.93
C VAL A 2 20.38 -4.23 -15.48
N TYR A 3 19.85 -5.09 -14.63
CA TYR A 3 19.72 -4.79 -13.21
C TYR A 3 20.05 -6.01 -12.34
N ALA A 4 20.40 -5.76 -11.07
CA ALA A 4 20.59 -6.78 -10.07
C ALA A 4 19.90 -6.37 -8.77
N VAL A 5 19.33 -7.34 -8.04
CA VAL A 5 18.71 -7.13 -6.74
C VAL A 5 19.75 -7.32 -5.64
N VAL A 6 19.83 -6.39 -4.73
CA VAL A 6 20.71 -6.43 -3.56
C VAL A 6 20.02 -7.20 -2.44
N GLN A 7 20.69 -8.23 -1.95
CA GLN A 7 20.16 -9.18 -0.98
C GLN A 7 20.99 -9.15 0.30
N PHE A 8 20.35 -8.95 1.43
CA PHE A 8 20.94 -9.17 2.75
C PHE A 8 20.76 -10.64 3.14
N ARG A 9 21.88 -11.36 3.29
CA ARG A 9 21.92 -12.80 3.59
C ARG A 9 22.79 -13.02 4.83
N PRO A 10 22.21 -12.97 6.06
CA PRO A 10 22.96 -13.08 7.29
C PRO A 10 23.44 -14.52 7.60
N TYR A 11 22.67 -15.53 7.18
CA TYR A 11 22.96 -16.94 7.42
C TYR A 11 23.34 -17.63 6.10
N ARG A 12 24.57 -18.10 6.02
CA ARG A 12 25.08 -18.79 4.81
C ARG A 12 24.51 -20.20 4.67
N GLU A 13 24.26 -20.83 5.81
CA GLU A 13 23.84 -22.23 5.92
C GLU A 13 22.42 -22.45 5.40
N THR A 14 21.52 -21.51 5.67
CA THR A 14 20.09 -21.60 5.29
C THR A 14 19.81 -20.94 3.96
N GLU A 15 20.76 -20.16 3.44
CA GLU A 15 20.60 -19.34 2.22
C GLU A 15 19.40 -18.35 2.26
N GLU A 16 18.83 -18.13 3.43
CA GLU A 16 17.74 -17.15 3.61
C GLU A 16 18.23 -15.74 3.35
N PHE A 17 17.40 -14.95 2.66
CA PHE A 17 17.73 -13.58 2.33
C PHE A 17 16.52 -12.64 2.36
N ALA A 18 16.81 -11.37 2.53
CA ALA A 18 15.86 -10.28 2.32
C ALA A 18 16.37 -9.32 1.24
N ASN A 19 15.53 -8.95 0.30
CA ASN A 19 15.88 -7.93 -0.68
C ASN A 19 15.93 -6.57 0.01
N VAL A 20 17.04 -5.86 -0.15
CA VAL A 20 17.30 -4.57 0.50
C VAL A 20 17.63 -3.46 -0.51
N GLY A 21 17.71 -3.78 -1.78
CA GLY A 21 17.98 -2.77 -2.80
C GLY A 21 17.97 -3.32 -4.24
N VAL A 22 18.22 -2.43 -5.18
CA VAL A 22 18.35 -2.70 -6.61
C VAL A 22 19.42 -1.80 -7.19
N VAL A 23 20.21 -2.33 -8.14
CA VAL A 23 21.17 -1.58 -8.98
C VAL A 23 20.73 -1.71 -10.42
N LEU A 24 20.69 -0.60 -11.15
CA LEU A 24 20.30 -0.52 -12.57
C LEU A 24 21.46 0.07 -13.39
N CYS A 25 21.75 -0.56 -14.51
CA CYS A 25 22.75 -0.10 -15.46
C CYS A 25 22.15 -0.03 -16.87
N ALA A 26 22.29 1.14 -17.50
CA ALA A 26 21.99 1.35 -18.92
C ALA A 26 23.25 1.88 -19.62
N PRO A 27 24.15 1.01 -20.07
CA PRO A 27 25.47 1.40 -20.56
C PRO A 27 25.42 2.43 -21.70
N LYS A 28 24.50 2.24 -22.67
CA LYS A 28 24.34 3.15 -23.82
C LYS A 28 23.91 4.56 -23.43
N ALA A 29 23.23 4.70 -22.29
CA ALA A 29 22.81 5.98 -21.73
C ALA A 29 23.81 6.56 -20.70
N GLY A 30 24.94 5.87 -20.45
CA GLY A 30 25.88 6.26 -19.38
C GLY A 30 25.27 6.22 -17.99
N PHE A 31 24.18 5.46 -17.80
CA PHE A 31 23.41 5.44 -16.56
C PHE A 31 23.80 4.22 -15.72
N LEU A 32 24.24 4.47 -14.50
CA LEU A 32 24.39 3.49 -13.43
C LEU A 32 23.90 4.14 -12.15
N ASP A 33 22.82 3.62 -11.58
CA ASP A 33 22.24 4.13 -10.35
C ASP A 33 21.65 2.99 -9.50
N TYR A 34 21.34 3.28 -8.24
CA TYR A 34 20.89 2.28 -7.30
C TYR A 34 19.85 2.85 -6.32
N ARG A 35 19.09 1.95 -5.69
CA ARG A 35 18.25 2.25 -4.53
C ARG A 35 18.49 1.21 -3.46
N ILE A 36 18.84 1.64 -2.25
CA ILE A 36 19.05 0.80 -1.07
C ILE A 36 18.09 1.25 0.04
N GLU A 37 17.48 0.30 0.74
CA GLU A 37 16.68 0.59 1.92
C GLU A 37 17.58 1.03 3.07
N THR A 38 17.36 2.24 3.59
CA THR A 38 18.17 2.83 4.66
C THR A 38 17.39 3.11 5.93
N THR A 39 16.07 3.07 5.87
CA THR A 39 15.18 3.53 6.95
C THR A 39 14.23 2.46 7.50
N ARG A 40 13.64 1.64 6.64
CA ARG A 40 12.53 0.73 6.98
C ARG A 40 12.98 -0.73 7.08
N PHE A 41 13.69 -1.06 8.14
CA PHE A 41 14.21 -2.43 8.35
C PHE A 41 13.27 -3.35 9.14
N SER A 42 12.09 -2.92 9.55
CA SER A 42 11.16 -3.73 10.37
C SER A 42 10.85 -5.10 9.77
N ARG A 43 10.78 -5.20 8.43
CA ARG A 43 10.58 -6.48 7.75
C ARG A 43 11.81 -7.37 7.83
N VAL A 44 13.00 -6.80 7.66
CA VAL A 44 14.26 -7.54 7.72
C VAL A 44 14.53 -8.01 9.14
N THR A 45 14.38 -7.12 10.11
CA THR A 45 14.57 -7.45 11.55
C THR A 45 13.47 -8.37 12.09
N GLY A 46 12.25 -8.32 11.55
CA GLY A 46 11.18 -9.24 11.91
C GLY A 46 11.39 -10.65 11.33
N PHE A 47 11.99 -10.76 10.14
CA PHE A 47 12.31 -12.05 9.52
C PHE A 47 13.56 -12.69 10.17
N PHE A 48 14.57 -11.89 10.46
CA PHE A 48 15.80 -12.30 11.14
C PHE A 48 15.80 -11.81 12.60
N SER A 49 14.87 -12.31 13.40
CA SER A 49 14.60 -11.81 14.76
C SER A 49 15.76 -12.00 15.73
N GLU A 50 16.69 -12.91 15.46
CA GLU A 50 17.85 -13.22 16.30
C GLU A 50 19.07 -12.31 16.04
N LEU A 51 19.01 -11.48 14.99
CA LEU A 51 20.10 -10.58 14.64
C LEU A 51 20.03 -9.26 15.43
N ASP A 52 21.20 -8.65 15.65
CA ASP A 52 21.26 -7.28 16.12
C ASP A 52 20.48 -6.36 15.16
N VAL A 53 19.49 -5.64 15.69
CA VAL A 53 18.60 -4.73 14.97
C VAL A 53 19.38 -3.66 14.18
N LYS A 54 20.60 -3.32 14.59
CA LYS A 54 21.48 -2.33 13.94
C LYS A 54 22.22 -2.90 12.73
N LEU A 55 22.46 -4.22 12.69
CA LEU A 55 23.28 -4.86 11.68
C LEU A 55 22.78 -4.62 10.24
N PRO A 56 21.49 -4.83 9.90
CA PRO A 56 21.01 -4.57 8.54
C PRO A 56 21.22 -3.13 8.09
N ARG A 57 21.05 -2.16 9.01
CA ARG A 57 21.25 -0.73 8.71
C ARG A 57 22.71 -0.40 8.44
N MET A 58 23.64 -0.93 9.25
CA MET A 58 25.07 -0.72 9.08
C MET A 58 25.54 -1.29 7.73
N VAL A 59 25.10 -2.50 7.42
CA VAL A 59 25.45 -3.18 6.16
C VAL A 59 24.87 -2.46 4.94
N ALA A 60 23.60 -2.02 5.01
CA ALA A 60 22.97 -1.26 3.95
C ALA A 60 23.69 0.07 3.69
N LYS A 61 24.12 0.78 4.73
CA LYS A 61 24.92 1.98 4.60
C LYS A 61 26.27 1.71 3.90
N PHE A 62 27.00 0.69 4.34
CA PHE A 62 28.26 0.31 3.72
C PHE A 62 28.12 0.02 2.22
N VAL A 63 27.07 -0.73 1.84
CA VAL A 63 26.79 -1.05 0.43
C VAL A 63 26.38 0.19 -0.35
N SER A 64 25.60 1.08 0.25
CA SER A 64 25.22 2.34 -0.37
C SER A 64 26.46 3.21 -0.67
N ASP A 65 27.38 3.32 0.28
CA ASP A 65 28.62 4.08 0.11
C ASP A 65 29.51 3.48 -0.97
N GLU A 66 29.58 2.15 -1.10
CA GLU A 66 30.34 1.46 -2.12
C GLU A 66 29.70 1.63 -3.52
N LEU A 67 28.39 1.51 -3.63
CA LEU A 67 27.67 1.71 -4.90
C LEU A 67 27.75 3.16 -5.37
N GLN A 68 27.77 4.12 -4.44
CA GLN A 68 28.02 5.52 -4.78
C GLN A 68 29.38 5.73 -5.44
N ARG A 69 30.43 5.12 -4.91
CA ARG A 69 31.77 5.18 -5.53
C ARG A 69 31.75 4.59 -6.94
N VAL A 70 31.08 3.45 -7.13
CA VAL A 70 30.96 2.82 -8.46
C VAL A 70 30.22 3.74 -9.43
N GLN A 71 29.16 4.41 -8.98
CA GLN A 71 28.40 5.39 -9.76
C GLN A 71 29.30 6.58 -10.17
N GLU A 72 30.03 7.16 -9.23
CA GLU A 72 30.95 8.27 -9.48
C GLU A 72 32.05 7.88 -10.48
N MET A 73 32.64 6.68 -10.34
CA MET A 73 33.61 6.13 -11.29
C MET A 73 33.00 5.96 -12.68
N SER A 74 31.77 5.47 -12.79
CA SER A 74 31.08 5.31 -14.06
C SER A 74 30.88 6.66 -14.77
N LEU A 75 30.48 7.68 -14.02
CA LEU A 75 30.32 9.04 -14.54
C LEU A 75 31.66 9.62 -15.02
N CYS A 76 32.73 9.40 -14.27
CA CYS A 76 34.09 9.88 -14.66
C CYS A 76 34.61 9.21 -15.93
N LEU A 77 34.38 7.92 -16.12
CA LEU A 77 34.87 7.19 -17.28
C LEU A 77 34.08 7.46 -18.57
N GLY A 78 32.75 7.71 -18.45
CA GLY A 78 31.89 8.16 -19.54
C GLY A 78 31.73 7.20 -20.72
N GLN A 79 32.21 5.95 -20.60
CA GLN A 79 32.24 4.96 -21.69
C GLN A 79 31.23 3.82 -21.39
N PRO A 80 30.40 3.43 -22.38
CA PRO A 80 29.38 2.37 -22.18
C PRO A 80 29.96 1.04 -21.68
N ASP A 81 31.07 0.59 -22.25
CA ASP A 81 31.73 -0.68 -21.90
C ASP A 81 32.35 -0.61 -20.50
N ALA A 82 32.86 0.54 -20.08
CA ALA A 82 33.38 0.75 -18.74
C ALA A 82 32.25 0.72 -17.72
N THR A 83 31.13 1.39 -17.99
CA THR A 83 29.92 1.37 -17.15
C THR A 83 29.40 -0.05 -16.94
N LEU A 84 29.33 -0.84 -18.01
CA LEU A 84 28.89 -2.23 -17.91
C LEU A 84 29.85 -3.11 -17.10
N ARG A 85 31.16 -2.93 -17.30
CA ARG A 85 32.19 -3.64 -16.51
C ARG A 85 32.14 -3.29 -15.05
N LEU A 86 31.99 -2.00 -14.70
CA LEU A 86 31.82 -1.55 -13.33
C LEU A 86 30.57 -2.17 -12.67
N PHE A 87 29.46 -2.22 -13.39
CA PHE A 87 28.24 -2.90 -12.90
C PHE A 87 28.53 -4.38 -12.61
N HIS A 88 29.16 -5.12 -13.53
CA HIS A 88 29.45 -6.54 -13.31
C HIS A 88 30.42 -6.76 -12.16
N GLU A 89 31.48 -5.96 -12.02
CA GLU A 89 32.41 -6.07 -10.88
C GLU A 89 31.77 -5.72 -9.55
N ALA A 90 30.91 -4.69 -9.52
CA ALA A 90 30.17 -4.31 -8.31
C ALA A 90 29.18 -5.38 -7.85
N THR A 91 28.51 -6.03 -8.82
CA THR A 91 27.48 -7.04 -8.57
C THR A 91 28.00 -8.47 -8.53
N LYS A 92 29.30 -8.68 -8.71
CA LYS A 92 29.94 -9.98 -8.63
C LYS A 92 29.75 -10.58 -7.23
N ALA A 93 29.55 -11.89 -7.19
CA ALA A 93 29.44 -12.60 -5.92
C ALA A 93 30.68 -12.36 -5.04
N LYS A 94 30.47 -11.77 -3.87
CA LYS A 94 31.48 -11.55 -2.84
C LYS A 94 31.09 -12.33 -1.58
N GLU A 95 32.08 -12.76 -0.85
CA GLU A 95 31.83 -13.31 0.48
C GLU A 95 31.44 -12.19 1.45
N GLY A 96 30.29 -12.32 2.11
CA GLY A 96 29.80 -11.30 3.02
C GLY A 96 28.33 -11.47 3.37
N LEU A 97 27.76 -10.43 3.97
CA LEU A 97 26.34 -10.37 4.33
C LEU A 97 25.47 -9.83 3.16
N ILE A 98 26.09 -9.31 2.11
CA ILE A 98 25.42 -8.79 0.93
C ILE A 98 25.76 -9.64 -0.28
N TYR A 99 24.70 -10.00 -0.99
CA TYR A 99 24.75 -10.70 -2.26
C TYR A 99 23.98 -9.89 -3.32
N PHE A 100 24.33 -10.13 -4.56
CA PHE A 100 23.59 -9.60 -5.69
C PHE A 100 22.97 -10.76 -6.45
N SER A 101 21.72 -10.61 -6.87
CA SER A 101 21.13 -11.58 -7.79
C SER A 101 21.89 -11.60 -9.10
N GLN A 102 21.71 -12.65 -9.89
CA GLN A 102 22.19 -12.63 -11.29
C GLN A 102 21.64 -11.40 -12.00
N ALA A 103 22.48 -10.81 -12.86
CA ALA A 103 22.08 -9.69 -13.71
C ALA A 103 20.92 -10.09 -14.63
N LYS A 104 19.86 -9.30 -14.63
CA LYS A 104 18.65 -9.54 -15.42
C LYS A 104 18.52 -8.46 -16.50
N PRO A 105 18.38 -8.83 -17.77
CA PRO A 105 18.09 -7.86 -18.82
C PRO A 105 16.64 -7.38 -18.73
N ALA A 106 16.41 -6.12 -19.14
CA ALA A 106 15.06 -5.56 -19.29
C ALA A 106 15.03 -4.58 -20.48
N LEU A 107 13.84 -4.45 -21.08
CA LEU A 107 13.54 -3.38 -22.02
C LEU A 107 12.84 -2.27 -21.24
N VAL A 108 13.29 -1.04 -21.45
CA VAL A 108 12.72 0.14 -20.76
C VAL A 108 12.41 1.20 -21.81
N ASP A 109 11.14 1.55 -21.89
CA ASP A 109 10.65 2.69 -22.65
C ASP A 109 10.30 3.80 -21.64
N GLY A 110 11.14 4.83 -21.57
CA GLY A 110 10.92 5.96 -20.69
C GLY A 110 12.08 6.29 -19.75
N ASP A 111 11.76 6.96 -18.64
CA ASP A 111 12.77 7.45 -17.69
C ASP A 111 13.40 6.31 -16.88
N LEU A 112 14.73 6.28 -16.84
CA LEU A 112 15.50 5.23 -16.17
C LEU A 112 15.44 5.35 -14.63
N ALA A 113 15.33 6.56 -14.11
CA ALA A 113 15.23 6.77 -12.67
C ALA A 113 13.84 6.34 -12.15
N GLU A 114 12.79 6.62 -12.93
CA GLU A 114 11.44 6.13 -12.64
C GLU A 114 11.39 4.59 -12.70
N TYR A 115 12.07 3.99 -13.68
CA TYR A 115 12.15 2.53 -13.79
C TYR A 115 12.91 1.91 -12.62
N LEU A 116 14.02 2.50 -12.19
CA LEU A 116 14.76 2.08 -11.00
C LEU A 116 13.86 2.12 -9.74
N GLU A 117 13.08 3.19 -9.58
CA GLU A 117 12.14 3.29 -8.47
C GLU A 117 11.05 2.20 -8.54
N LYS A 118 10.51 1.91 -9.73
CA LYS A 118 9.56 0.79 -9.92
C LYS A 118 10.16 -0.56 -9.54
N LEU A 119 11.40 -0.83 -9.92
CA LEU A 119 12.11 -2.05 -9.52
C LEU A 119 12.31 -2.11 -8.00
N TYR A 120 12.71 -0.99 -7.38
CA TYR A 120 12.88 -0.90 -5.94
C TYR A 120 11.57 -1.18 -5.18
N GLN A 121 10.48 -0.55 -5.59
CA GLN A 121 9.15 -0.81 -5.03
C GLN A 121 8.72 -2.27 -5.24
N HIS A 122 9.04 -2.85 -6.39
CA HIS A 122 8.70 -4.24 -6.70
C HIS A 122 9.47 -5.22 -5.81
N TYR A 123 10.79 -5.14 -5.77
CA TYR A 123 11.63 -6.15 -5.12
C TYR A 123 11.81 -5.93 -3.61
N VAL A 124 11.88 -4.68 -3.14
CA VAL A 124 12.15 -4.35 -1.74
C VAL A 124 10.88 -4.14 -0.95
N HIS A 125 9.93 -3.39 -1.50
CA HIS A 125 8.66 -3.11 -0.81
C HIS A 125 7.53 -4.05 -1.18
N HIS A 126 7.77 -5.01 -2.09
CA HIS A 126 6.77 -5.99 -2.54
C HIS A 126 5.47 -5.32 -3.00
N SER A 127 5.58 -4.25 -3.78
CA SER A 127 4.42 -3.50 -4.28
C SER A 127 3.44 -4.39 -5.06
N PHE A 128 3.94 -5.45 -5.69
CA PHE A 128 3.12 -6.47 -6.35
C PHE A 128 2.25 -7.29 -5.36
N ALA A 129 2.72 -7.47 -4.11
CA ALA A 129 1.97 -8.20 -3.08
C ALA A 129 0.93 -7.31 -2.39
N LYS A 130 1.13 -6.00 -2.47
CA LYS A 130 0.19 -4.98 -2.00
C LYS A 130 -0.63 -4.43 -3.16
N GLN A 131 -1.32 -5.30 -3.89
CA GLN A 131 -2.42 -4.77 -4.69
C GLN A 131 -3.39 -4.08 -3.73
N PRO A 132 -3.74 -2.81 -3.96
CA PRO A 132 -4.70 -2.14 -3.11
C PRO A 132 -5.98 -2.98 -3.08
N SER A 133 -6.49 -3.23 -1.88
CA SER A 133 -7.74 -3.95 -1.71
C SER A 133 -8.86 -3.23 -2.47
N ALA A 134 -9.93 -3.95 -2.80
CA ALA A 134 -11.07 -3.34 -3.46
C ALA A 134 -11.61 -2.13 -2.68
N THR A 135 -11.62 -2.22 -1.33
CA THR A 135 -11.97 -1.10 -0.46
C THR A 135 -11.01 0.09 -0.59
N GLU A 136 -9.68 -0.14 -0.68
CA GLU A 136 -8.71 0.95 -0.88
C GLU A 136 -8.85 1.62 -2.26
N LYS A 137 -9.18 0.85 -3.29
CA LYS A 137 -9.51 1.40 -4.62
C LYS A 137 -10.75 2.28 -4.56
N LEU A 138 -11.79 1.82 -3.87
CA LEU A 138 -13.02 2.57 -3.67
C LEU A 138 -12.78 3.83 -2.83
N GLU A 139 -11.96 3.76 -1.78
CA GLU A 139 -11.54 4.94 -1.00
C GLU A 139 -10.81 5.96 -1.89
N THR A 140 -9.98 5.49 -2.83
CA THR A 140 -9.28 6.36 -3.79
C THR A 140 -10.27 7.02 -4.75
N ALA A 141 -11.26 6.29 -5.26
CA ALA A 141 -12.30 6.83 -6.13
C ALA A 141 -13.15 7.90 -5.43
N VAL A 142 -13.58 7.63 -4.18
CA VAL A 142 -14.32 8.64 -3.37
C VAL A 142 -13.44 9.86 -3.07
N ARG A 143 -12.14 9.68 -2.84
CA ARG A 143 -11.20 10.79 -2.65
C ARG A 143 -11.15 11.68 -3.89
N GLN A 144 -10.98 11.09 -5.08
CA GLN A 144 -10.97 11.83 -6.35
C GLN A 144 -12.29 12.55 -6.60
N LEU A 145 -13.43 11.92 -6.29
CA LEU A 145 -14.74 12.54 -6.39
C LEU A 145 -14.86 13.79 -5.50
N LEU A 146 -14.38 13.72 -4.26
CA LEU A 146 -14.36 14.87 -3.35
C LEU A 146 -13.38 15.97 -3.80
N GLU A 147 -12.23 15.60 -4.37
CA GLU A 147 -11.24 16.54 -4.93
C GLU A 147 -11.81 17.31 -6.14
N GLN A 148 -12.44 16.61 -7.10
CA GLN A 148 -13.04 17.21 -8.28
C GLN A 148 -14.17 18.21 -7.95
N ASN A 149 -14.77 18.10 -6.76
CA ASN A 149 -15.86 18.97 -6.32
C ASN A 149 -15.44 19.92 -5.17
N ASP A 150 -14.14 20.17 -4.97
CA ASP A 150 -13.59 21.06 -3.95
C ASP A 150 -13.97 20.73 -2.50
N LEU A 151 -14.45 19.54 -2.24
CA LEU A 151 -14.90 19.08 -0.91
C LEU A 151 -13.79 18.42 -0.10
N ARG A 152 -12.70 17.98 -0.74
CA ARG A 152 -11.62 17.22 -0.09
C ARG A 152 -11.00 17.94 1.11
N LYS A 153 -10.91 19.26 1.06
CA LYS A 153 -10.36 20.12 2.11
C LYS A 153 -11.10 20.03 3.45
N TYR A 154 -12.37 19.65 3.43
CA TYR A 154 -13.20 19.50 4.62
C TYR A 154 -13.10 18.13 5.26
N TYR A 155 -12.57 17.14 4.54
CA TYR A 155 -12.54 15.74 4.99
C TYR A 155 -11.13 15.28 5.32
N LYS A 156 -10.94 14.69 6.51
CA LYS A 156 -9.67 14.10 6.94
C LYS A 156 -9.92 12.66 7.42
N ALA A 157 -8.89 11.82 7.33
CA ALA A 157 -8.96 10.51 7.97
C ALA A 157 -8.85 10.66 9.49
N ALA A 158 -9.68 9.93 10.23
CA ALA A 158 -9.59 9.88 11.68
C ALA A 158 -9.93 8.48 12.21
N ASP A 159 -9.34 8.16 13.34
CA ASP A 159 -9.68 6.98 14.12
C ASP A 159 -10.76 7.37 15.14
N LEU A 160 -11.98 6.85 14.95
CA LEU A 160 -13.07 7.03 15.88
C LEU A 160 -13.06 5.90 16.91
N GLY A 161 -13.22 6.24 18.16
CA GLY A 161 -13.31 5.27 19.25
C GLY A 161 -14.42 5.62 20.21
N ASP A 162 -14.98 4.62 20.87
CA ASP A 162 -15.86 4.84 22.00
C ASP A 162 -15.04 5.27 23.24
N PRO A 163 -15.63 6.00 24.21
CA PRO A 163 -14.93 6.46 25.40
C PRO A 163 -14.30 5.33 26.25
N MET A 164 -14.82 4.11 26.13
CA MET A 164 -14.30 2.94 26.84
C MET A 164 -13.15 2.24 26.08
N GLY A 165 -12.82 2.68 24.85
CA GLY A 165 -11.77 2.09 24.04
C GLY A 165 -12.05 0.69 23.50
N LEU A 166 -13.31 0.23 23.59
CA LEU A 166 -13.74 -1.10 23.14
C LEU A 166 -13.91 -1.18 21.63
N VAL A 167 -14.12 -0.05 20.96
CA VAL A 167 -14.27 0.05 19.52
C VAL A 167 -13.32 1.11 18.98
N LYS A 168 -12.57 0.74 17.95
CA LYS A 168 -11.83 1.67 17.11
C LYS A 168 -12.24 1.45 15.66
N ALA A 169 -12.63 2.52 14.97
CA ALA A 169 -13.02 2.51 13.57
C ALA A 169 -12.22 3.58 12.84
N LYS A 170 -11.34 3.16 11.92
CA LYS A 170 -10.66 4.08 11.01
C LYS A 170 -11.63 4.49 9.92
N VAL A 171 -12.00 5.76 9.89
CA VAL A 171 -12.87 6.34 8.87
C VAL A 171 -12.05 7.27 7.98
N PRO A 172 -11.98 7.03 6.66
CA PRO A 172 -11.09 7.75 5.76
C PRO A 172 -11.53 9.18 5.48
N PHE A 173 -12.83 9.48 5.63
CA PHE A 173 -13.37 10.80 5.34
C PHE A 173 -14.31 11.25 6.46
N ILE A 174 -13.79 12.12 7.31
CA ILE A 174 -14.55 12.74 8.39
C ILE A 174 -14.47 14.26 8.26
N HIS A 175 -15.60 14.93 8.28
CA HIS A 175 -15.71 16.35 8.49
C HIS A 175 -15.98 16.63 9.95
N GLN A 176 -15.12 17.43 10.58
CA GLN A 176 -15.25 17.87 11.97
C GLN A 176 -15.43 19.38 12.02
N LYS A 177 -16.33 19.83 12.89
CA LYS A 177 -16.53 21.24 13.20
C LYS A 177 -16.73 21.39 14.70
N ASP A 178 -16.03 22.33 15.31
CA ASP A 178 -16.10 22.60 16.76
C ASP A 178 -15.92 21.35 17.64
N GLY A 179 -15.01 20.46 17.25
CA GLY A 179 -14.73 19.19 17.94
C GLY A 179 -15.77 18.10 17.73
N MET A 180 -16.84 18.36 16.99
CA MET A 180 -17.89 17.37 16.69
C MET A 180 -17.73 16.74 15.31
N ASN A 181 -18.02 15.44 15.19
CA ASN A 181 -18.06 14.74 13.93
C ASN A 181 -19.36 15.06 13.18
N MET A 182 -19.29 15.90 12.16
CA MET A 182 -20.46 16.38 11.41
C MET A 182 -20.86 15.45 10.29
N ARG A 183 -19.88 14.82 9.62
CA ARG A 183 -20.09 13.90 8.49
C ARG A 183 -19.01 12.84 8.48
N ALA A 184 -19.39 11.61 8.20
CA ALA A 184 -18.49 10.48 8.05
C ALA A 184 -18.85 9.68 6.79
N ILE A 185 -17.86 9.42 5.94
CA ILE A 185 -18.01 8.59 4.74
C ILE A 185 -17.01 7.44 4.87
N ARG A 186 -17.53 6.21 4.89
CA ARG A 186 -16.73 4.98 4.97
C ARG A 186 -17.03 4.08 3.78
N PRO A 187 -16.28 4.16 2.69
CA PRO A 187 -16.43 3.23 1.57
C PRO A 187 -16.11 1.80 1.99
N LEU A 188 -16.90 0.85 1.53
CA LEU A 188 -16.69 -0.59 1.72
C LEU A 188 -16.90 -1.34 0.41
N SER A 189 -15.95 -2.15 0.02
CA SER A 189 -16.11 -3.05 -1.11
C SER A 189 -16.17 -4.50 -0.62
N PHE A 190 -17.20 -5.19 -1.03
CA PHE A 190 -17.38 -6.64 -0.79
C PHE A 190 -16.90 -7.48 -1.98
N VAL A 191 -16.23 -6.83 -2.95
CA VAL A 191 -15.57 -7.49 -4.08
C VAL A 191 -14.18 -7.92 -3.64
N PHE A 192 -14.08 -9.06 -2.98
CA PHE A 192 -12.81 -9.71 -2.66
C PHE A 192 -12.44 -10.64 -3.81
N GLY A 193 -11.19 -10.99 -4.03
CA GLY A 193 -10.73 -11.83 -5.14
C GLY A 193 -11.59 -13.07 -5.43
N LYS A 194 -12.06 -13.79 -4.40
CA LYS A 194 -13.15 -14.79 -4.45
C LYS A 194 -14.07 -14.53 -3.25
N PRO A 195 -15.12 -13.70 -3.42
CA PRO A 195 -16.05 -13.43 -2.33
C PRO A 195 -16.84 -14.69 -1.99
N THR A 196 -16.99 -14.97 -0.69
CA THR A 196 -17.83 -16.05 -0.18
C THR A 196 -19.01 -15.44 0.58
N PRO A 197 -20.19 -16.11 0.62
CA PRO A 197 -21.36 -15.63 1.34
C PRO A 197 -21.04 -15.21 2.77
N ASN A 198 -20.33 -16.06 3.52
CA ASN A 198 -20.00 -15.79 4.92
C ASN A 198 -19.13 -14.52 5.07
N LYS A 199 -18.12 -14.32 4.23
CA LYS A 199 -17.28 -13.12 4.30
C LYS A 199 -18.06 -11.83 4.08
N ILE A 200 -19.03 -11.85 3.18
CA ILE A 200 -19.89 -10.68 2.92
C ILE A 200 -20.70 -10.33 4.17
N VAL A 201 -21.34 -11.33 4.77
CA VAL A 201 -22.17 -11.13 5.97
C VAL A 201 -21.31 -10.73 7.16
N ASP A 202 -20.22 -11.45 7.43
CA ASP A 202 -19.32 -11.19 8.57
C ASP A 202 -18.76 -9.75 8.54
N GLU A 203 -18.32 -9.29 7.36
CA GLU A 203 -17.78 -7.93 7.22
C GLU A 203 -18.86 -6.87 7.36
N ALA A 204 -20.05 -7.11 6.81
CA ALA A 204 -21.20 -6.23 7.00
C ALA A 204 -21.57 -6.13 8.48
N GLU A 205 -21.68 -7.25 9.18
CA GLU A 205 -21.96 -7.28 10.62
C GLU A 205 -20.89 -6.55 11.44
N GLN A 206 -19.63 -6.78 11.13
CA GLN A 206 -18.51 -6.14 11.80
C GLN A 206 -18.62 -4.61 11.73
N TRP A 207 -18.83 -4.07 10.51
CA TRP A 207 -18.94 -2.63 10.32
C TRP A 207 -20.23 -2.04 10.89
N ALA A 208 -21.36 -2.69 10.66
CA ALA A 208 -22.64 -2.24 11.19
C ALA A 208 -22.64 -2.21 12.74
N ASN A 209 -22.01 -3.21 13.38
CA ASN A 209 -21.85 -3.23 14.84
C ASN A 209 -20.89 -2.14 15.33
N ARG A 210 -19.81 -1.83 14.60
CA ARG A 210 -18.95 -0.69 14.94
C ARG A 210 -19.71 0.63 14.92
N PHE A 211 -20.48 0.89 13.86
CA PHE A 211 -21.30 2.10 13.77
C PHE A 211 -22.35 2.16 14.88
N LYS A 212 -23.08 1.07 15.11
CA LYS A 212 -24.06 1.01 16.22
C LYS A 212 -23.45 1.40 17.56
N ARG A 213 -22.24 0.94 17.86
CA ARG A 213 -21.52 1.31 19.10
C ARG A 213 -21.10 2.77 19.12
N LEU A 214 -20.62 3.32 17.99
CA LEU A 214 -20.29 4.74 17.88
C LEU A 214 -21.52 5.63 18.01
N PHE A 215 -22.69 5.17 17.54
CA PHE A 215 -23.97 5.86 17.75
C PHE A 215 -24.39 5.84 19.23
N GLY A 216 -24.31 4.67 19.87
CA GLY A 216 -24.62 4.53 21.29
C GLY A 216 -23.69 5.33 22.21
N ALA A 217 -22.45 5.56 21.78
CA ALA A 217 -21.47 6.37 22.50
C ALA A 217 -21.57 7.89 22.20
N GLY A 218 -22.48 8.31 21.32
CA GLY A 218 -22.64 9.72 20.93
C GLY A 218 -21.50 10.28 20.08
N VAL A 219 -20.59 9.42 19.56
CA VAL A 219 -19.45 9.82 18.73
C VAL A 219 -19.90 10.20 17.32
N LEU A 220 -20.95 9.53 16.84
CA LEU A 220 -21.63 9.78 15.56
C LEU A 220 -23.13 9.65 15.74
N THR A 221 -23.89 10.17 14.77
CA THR A 221 -25.34 9.88 14.67
C THR A 221 -25.63 9.24 13.30
N PRO A 222 -26.71 8.46 13.17
CA PRO A 222 -27.05 7.78 11.92
C PRO A 222 -27.11 8.72 10.70
N GLU A 223 -27.65 9.93 10.87
CA GLU A 223 -27.81 10.92 9.80
C GLU A 223 -26.48 11.54 9.33
N ARG A 224 -25.42 11.33 10.11
CA ARG A 224 -24.07 11.87 9.87
C ARG A 224 -23.14 10.84 9.25
N VAL A 225 -23.64 9.67 8.88
CA VAL A 225 -22.85 8.59 8.30
C VAL A 225 -23.46 8.11 7.01
N ILE A 226 -22.64 7.97 5.97
CA ILE A 226 -22.97 7.14 4.80
C ILE A 226 -21.84 6.14 4.52
N VAL A 227 -22.25 5.01 3.99
CA VAL A 227 -21.36 3.93 3.59
C VAL A 227 -21.56 3.67 2.09
N PRO A 228 -20.72 4.24 1.21
CA PRO A 228 -20.68 3.82 -0.18
C PRO A 228 -20.27 2.35 -0.25
N VAL A 229 -21.10 1.50 -0.87
CA VAL A 229 -20.88 0.06 -0.93
C VAL A 229 -20.75 -0.43 -2.36
N GLU A 230 -19.81 -1.32 -2.59
CA GLU A 230 -19.64 -2.07 -3.81
C GLU A 230 -19.87 -3.55 -3.51
N PHE A 231 -20.95 -4.12 -4.02
CA PHE A 231 -21.26 -5.54 -3.90
C PHE A 231 -20.84 -6.30 -5.16
N PRO A 232 -20.50 -7.60 -5.03
CA PRO A 232 -20.22 -8.43 -6.19
C PRO A 232 -21.46 -8.51 -7.09
N GLY A 233 -21.29 -8.09 -8.35
CA GLY A 233 -22.35 -8.07 -9.36
C GLY A 233 -22.10 -9.08 -10.48
N GLY A 234 -23.16 -9.31 -11.32
CA GLY A 234 -23.09 -10.12 -12.53
C GLY A 234 -23.72 -11.51 -12.41
N ARG A 235 -23.97 -12.13 -13.58
CA ARG A 235 -24.63 -13.46 -13.67
C ARG A 235 -23.88 -14.58 -12.94
N GLU A 236 -22.56 -14.46 -12.84
CA GLU A 236 -21.70 -15.44 -12.17
C GLU A 236 -21.85 -15.42 -10.64
N ASN A 237 -22.47 -14.40 -10.08
CA ASN A 237 -22.57 -14.18 -8.63
C ASN A 237 -23.99 -14.39 -8.07
N GLN A 238 -24.88 -15.07 -8.78
CA GLN A 238 -26.25 -15.34 -8.29
C GLN A 238 -26.27 -16.06 -6.95
N THR A 239 -25.28 -16.90 -6.66
CA THR A 239 -25.10 -17.60 -5.38
C THR A 239 -24.81 -16.65 -4.21
N LEU A 240 -24.33 -15.43 -4.49
CA LEU A 240 -24.02 -14.41 -3.47
C LEU A 240 -25.20 -13.48 -3.16
N THR A 241 -26.25 -13.50 -3.99
CA THR A 241 -27.41 -12.61 -3.81
C THR A 241 -28.06 -12.70 -2.43
N PRO A 242 -28.25 -13.88 -1.81
CA PRO A 242 -28.79 -13.96 -0.44
C PRO A 242 -27.88 -13.28 0.57
N ALA A 243 -26.57 -13.43 0.46
CA ALA A 243 -25.61 -12.80 1.37
C ALA A 243 -25.55 -11.28 1.19
N VAL A 244 -25.67 -10.79 -0.03
CA VAL A 244 -25.78 -9.35 -0.32
C VAL A 244 -27.04 -8.77 0.30
N ASN A 245 -28.20 -9.43 0.15
CA ASN A 245 -29.45 -9.01 0.75
C ASN A 245 -29.39 -9.00 2.28
N GLU A 246 -28.76 -10.02 2.88
CA GLU A 246 -28.55 -10.06 4.32
C GLU A 246 -27.61 -8.95 4.79
N ALA A 247 -26.53 -8.65 4.07
CA ALA A 247 -25.62 -7.55 4.36
C ALA A 247 -26.37 -6.19 4.36
N ILE A 248 -27.20 -5.96 3.34
CA ILE A 248 -28.03 -4.75 3.26
C ILE A 248 -28.96 -4.64 4.47
N LYS A 249 -29.64 -5.73 4.85
CA LYS A 249 -30.51 -5.80 6.00
C LYS A 249 -29.74 -5.52 7.30
N VAL A 250 -28.56 -6.09 7.46
CA VAL A 250 -27.69 -5.89 8.63
C VAL A 250 -27.35 -4.41 8.84
N PHE A 251 -27.04 -3.65 7.79
CA PHE A 251 -26.82 -2.21 7.86
C PHE A 251 -28.12 -1.46 8.23
N SER A 252 -29.23 -1.79 7.57
CA SER A 252 -30.54 -1.18 7.83
C SER A 252 -31.00 -1.36 9.27
N ASP A 253 -30.90 -2.58 9.82
CA ASP A 253 -31.31 -2.92 11.20
C ASP A 253 -30.50 -2.14 12.26
N ARG A 254 -29.34 -1.59 11.87
CA ARG A 254 -28.46 -0.79 12.73
C ARG A 254 -28.47 0.70 12.38
N SER A 255 -29.45 1.13 11.58
CA SER A 255 -29.63 2.52 11.13
C SER A 255 -28.41 3.10 10.41
N VAL A 256 -27.67 2.27 9.68
CA VAL A 256 -26.53 2.70 8.86
C VAL A 256 -27.00 2.90 7.42
N THR A 257 -26.90 4.12 6.92
CA THR A 257 -27.26 4.43 5.53
C THR A 257 -26.16 3.94 4.58
N ILE A 258 -26.51 3.01 3.68
CA ILE A 258 -25.66 2.58 2.60
C ILE A 258 -26.11 3.21 1.29
N VAL A 259 -25.15 3.48 0.38
CA VAL A 259 -25.41 3.99 -0.95
C VAL A 259 -24.57 3.21 -1.97
N PRO A 260 -25.01 3.01 -3.22
CA PRO A 260 -24.17 2.39 -4.22
C PRO A 260 -22.86 3.17 -4.42
N ALA A 261 -21.75 2.46 -4.55
CA ALA A 261 -20.42 3.08 -4.68
C ALA A 261 -20.28 3.91 -5.98
N ASP A 262 -21.04 3.59 -7.01
CA ASP A 262 -21.09 4.28 -8.29
C ASP A 262 -22.10 5.46 -8.32
N ASP A 263 -22.90 5.63 -7.26
CA ASP A 263 -23.81 6.78 -7.16
C ASP A 263 -23.08 8.02 -6.62
N ALA A 264 -22.31 8.65 -7.50
CA ALA A 264 -21.60 9.90 -7.18
C ALA A 264 -22.55 11.01 -6.71
N GLY A 265 -23.80 11.04 -7.22
CA GLY A 265 -24.79 12.06 -6.87
C GLY A 265 -25.18 11.99 -5.37
N GLN A 266 -25.51 10.81 -4.87
CA GLN A 266 -25.83 10.62 -3.46
C GLN A 266 -24.64 10.90 -2.54
N ILE A 267 -23.45 10.46 -2.93
CA ILE A 267 -22.22 10.71 -2.17
C ILE A 267 -21.95 12.21 -2.06
N LEU A 268 -22.04 12.95 -3.17
CA LEU A 268 -21.84 14.39 -3.19
C LEU A 268 -22.93 15.16 -2.46
N ALA A 269 -24.19 14.78 -2.64
CA ALA A 269 -25.31 15.39 -1.91
C ALA A 269 -25.18 15.25 -0.39
N PHE A 270 -24.62 14.15 0.09
CA PHE A 270 -24.27 13.99 1.50
C PHE A 270 -23.04 14.83 1.87
N ALA A 271 -21.98 14.77 1.06
CA ALA A 271 -20.70 15.41 1.37
C ALA A 271 -20.76 16.94 1.34
N SER A 272 -21.65 17.54 0.54
CA SER A 272 -21.78 19.00 0.40
C SER A 272 -22.51 19.69 1.57
N LYS A 273 -23.13 18.94 2.49
CA LYS A 273 -23.76 19.49 3.70
C LYS A 273 -22.73 19.80 4.80
N VAL A 274 -21.64 20.47 4.46
CA VAL A 274 -20.51 20.86 5.36
C VAL A 274 -20.76 22.24 6.00
#